data_b9d34fd4e1230a3a5c63294282912d0d
#
_entry.id   b9d34fd4e1230a3a5c63294282912d0d
#
_cell.length_a   1.000
_cell.length_b   1.000
_cell.length_c   1.000
_cell.angle_alpha   90.00
_cell.angle_beta   90.00
_cell.angle_gamma   90.00
#
_symmetry.space_group_name_H-M   'P 1'
#
loop_
_entity.id
_entity.type
_entity.pdbx_description
1 polymer ?
#
loop_
_entity_poly.entity_id
_entity_poly.type
_entity_poly.pdbx_seq_one_letter_code
_entity_poly.pdbx_strand_id
1 'polypeptide(L)'
;MLGPPSPIQGILSPDATTIIFGTIMGNTGLTLETISQSVHYPCMMIHDSDASAMAELWFDSTLTDAVCVYLERRPGGAVIAGGKLYQGPNQCNGAIEHMTLVPGGRECYCGQRGCMDTYCSPETLPEDYESIPGFFSVLEQGERHHRERMDEWLDYVAQAIVNARSIIAGDVIVGGEAAQHLEDSDIEDLKARVIARSPFGTDHFNLRKSYCAEDQNIIGAALRFAENYLDDICGAAVRG
;
A
#
# COMPACT_ATOMS: atom_id res chain seq x y z
N MET A 1 27.76 -9.21 -3.38
CA MET A 1 26.83 -8.56 -4.31
C MET A 1 25.46 -9.11 -3.99
N LEU A 2 24.50 -8.25 -3.63
CA LEU A 2 23.16 -8.65 -3.22
C LEU A 2 22.33 -8.90 -4.48
N GLY A 3 21.43 -9.90 -4.44
CA GLY A 3 20.53 -10.20 -5.56
C GLY A 3 19.37 -9.21 -5.66
N PRO A 4 18.63 -9.18 -6.77
CA PRO A 4 17.52 -8.27 -6.91
C PRO A 4 16.38 -8.66 -5.95
N PRO A 5 15.85 -7.70 -5.20
CA PRO A 5 14.59 -7.91 -4.49
C PRO A 5 13.46 -8.04 -5.51
N SER A 6 12.50 -8.90 -5.22
CA SER A 6 11.32 -9.06 -6.08
C SER A 6 10.08 -8.71 -5.26
N PRO A 7 9.59 -7.45 -5.35
CA PRO A 7 8.29 -7.10 -4.81
C PRO A 7 7.22 -7.89 -5.54
N ILE A 8 6.30 -8.47 -4.79
CA ILE A 8 5.33 -9.43 -5.31
C ILE A 8 3.93 -9.00 -4.93
N GLN A 9 3.05 -8.99 -5.92
CA GLN A 9 1.60 -8.93 -5.70
C GLN A 9 1.08 -10.32 -5.32
N GLY A 10 0.40 -10.39 -4.19
CA GLY A 10 -0.18 -11.61 -3.67
C GLY A 10 0.29 -11.91 -2.24
N ILE A 11 -0.43 -12.81 -1.59
CA ILE A 11 -0.13 -13.19 -0.20
C ILE A 11 0.96 -14.25 -0.21
N LEU A 12 1.98 -14.03 0.60
CA LEU A 12 3.10 -14.97 0.79
C LEU A 12 2.81 -15.97 1.91
N SER A 13 3.45 -17.13 1.82
CA SER A 13 3.53 -18.09 2.93
C SER A 13 4.25 -17.46 4.13
N PRO A 14 4.02 -17.97 5.37
CA PRO A 14 4.66 -17.44 6.58
C PRO A 14 6.19 -17.37 6.52
N ASP A 15 6.83 -18.27 5.76
CA ASP A 15 8.27 -18.30 5.53
C ASP A 15 8.71 -17.48 4.30
N ALA A 16 7.78 -16.77 3.65
CA ALA A 16 7.99 -15.98 2.45
C ALA A 16 8.65 -16.74 1.29
N THR A 17 8.39 -18.04 1.16
CA THR A 17 8.98 -18.89 0.10
C THR A 17 8.01 -19.23 -1.01
N THR A 18 6.71 -19.01 -0.84
CA THR A 18 5.66 -19.39 -1.80
C THR A 18 4.55 -18.35 -1.83
N ILE A 19 4.03 -18.05 -3.00
CA ILE A 19 2.84 -17.23 -3.18
C ILE A 19 1.61 -18.13 -2.95
N ILE A 20 0.92 -17.96 -1.82
CA ILE A 20 -0.24 -18.77 -1.46
C ILE A 20 -1.55 -18.26 -2.05
N PHE A 21 -1.62 -16.98 -2.38
CA PHE A 21 -2.74 -16.35 -3.05
C PHE A 21 -2.23 -15.26 -4.01
N GLY A 22 -2.39 -15.47 -5.30
CA GLY A 22 -1.93 -14.57 -6.36
C GLY A 22 -2.83 -14.67 -7.60
N THR A 23 -4.14 -14.58 -7.38
CA THR A 23 -5.16 -14.83 -8.41
C THR A 23 -5.07 -13.85 -9.58
N ILE A 24 -4.77 -12.57 -9.32
CA ILE A 24 -4.72 -11.53 -10.35
C ILE A 24 -3.59 -11.81 -11.35
N MET A 25 -2.42 -12.15 -10.86
CA MET A 25 -1.23 -12.40 -11.70
C MET A 25 -1.15 -13.86 -12.16
N GLY A 26 -2.06 -14.73 -11.68
CA GLY A 26 -1.99 -16.16 -11.98
C GLY A 26 -0.74 -16.84 -11.42
N ASN A 27 -0.13 -16.28 -10.36
CA ASN A 27 1.14 -16.70 -9.81
C ASN A 27 1.01 -17.52 -8.50
N THR A 28 -0.21 -17.92 -8.12
CA THR A 28 -0.42 -18.81 -6.98
C THR A 28 0.37 -20.09 -7.13
N GLY A 29 1.11 -20.47 -6.10
CA GLY A 29 2.00 -21.64 -6.09
C GLY A 29 3.41 -21.37 -6.62
N LEU A 30 3.71 -20.17 -7.13
CA LEU A 30 5.07 -19.81 -7.53
C LEU A 30 5.97 -19.74 -6.29
N THR A 31 7.13 -20.43 -6.38
CA THR A 31 8.07 -20.53 -5.26
C THR A 31 9.31 -19.65 -5.49
N LEU A 32 9.94 -19.25 -4.39
CA LEU A 32 11.22 -18.54 -4.40
C LEU A 32 12.28 -19.35 -5.15
N GLU A 33 12.30 -20.67 -4.99
CA GLU A 33 13.21 -21.58 -5.72
C GLU A 33 13.03 -21.45 -7.24
N THR A 34 11.78 -21.44 -7.71
CA THR A 34 11.49 -21.30 -9.14
C THR A 34 11.95 -19.93 -9.69
N ILE A 35 11.72 -18.85 -8.93
CA ILE A 35 12.12 -17.49 -9.34
C ILE A 35 13.66 -17.35 -9.37
N SER A 36 14.34 -17.97 -8.40
CA SER A 36 15.78 -17.81 -8.22
C SER A 36 16.64 -18.76 -9.06
N GLN A 37 16.05 -19.71 -9.80
CA GLN A 37 16.78 -20.74 -10.57
C GLN A 37 17.90 -20.19 -11.48
N SER A 38 17.69 -19.00 -12.05
CA SER A 38 18.66 -18.36 -12.95
C SER A 38 19.45 -17.24 -12.29
N VAL A 39 19.30 -17.05 -10.97
CA VAL A 39 19.93 -15.96 -10.22
C VAL A 39 21.01 -16.54 -9.30
N HIS A 40 22.25 -16.07 -9.47
CA HIS A 40 23.41 -16.55 -8.68
C HIS A 40 23.62 -15.72 -7.39
N TYR A 41 22.61 -15.05 -6.90
CA TYR A 41 22.65 -14.20 -5.71
C TYR A 41 21.54 -14.58 -4.74
N PRO A 42 21.66 -14.27 -3.45
CA PRO A 42 20.56 -14.44 -2.51
C PRO A 42 19.31 -13.70 -3.00
N CYS A 43 18.18 -14.38 -3.01
CA CYS A 43 16.89 -13.82 -3.40
C CYS A 43 15.93 -13.90 -2.21
N MET A 44 14.99 -12.98 -2.18
CA MET A 44 13.87 -13.00 -1.24
C MET A 44 12.59 -12.52 -1.94
N MET A 45 11.46 -12.98 -1.45
CA MET A 45 10.16 -12.41 -1.79
C MET A 45 9.72 -11.46 -0.68
N ILE A 46 9.12 -10.34 -1.05
CA ILE A 46 8.50 -9.38 -0.15
C ILE A 46 7.20 -8.89 -0.77
N HIS A 47 6.16 -8.74 0.04
CA HIS A 47 4.91 -8.14 -0.43
C HIS A 47 5.17 -6.68 -0.85
N ASP A 48 4.59 -6.25 -1.96
CA ASP A 48 4.84 -4.91 -2.54
C ASP A 48 4.48 -3.77 -1.58
N SER A 49 3.35 -3.87 -0.88
CA SER A 49 2.94 -2.88 0.11
C SER A 49 3.85 -2.87 1.35
N ASP A 50 4.35 -4.04 1.77
CA ASP A 50 5.32 -4.13 2.86
C ASP A 50 6.64 -3.45 2.46
N ALA A 51 7.10 -3.70 1.25
CA ALA A 51 8.29 -3.05 0.71
C ALA A 51 8.10 -1.53 0.68
N SER A 52 6.94 -1.05 0.19
CA SER A 52 6.64 0.38 0.18
C SER A 52 6.66 1.01 1.58
N ALA A 53 6.11 0.33 2.59
CA ALA A 53 6.14 0.82 3.97
C ALA A 53 7.55 0.83 4.57
N MET A 54 8.42 -0.08 4.15
CA MET A 54 9.84 -0.04 4.56
C MET A 54 10.56 1.18 4.02
N ALA A 55 10.25 1.63 2.81
CA ALA A 55 10.78 2.88 2.29
C ALA A 55 10.37 4.07 3.17
N GLU A 56 9.11 4.12 3.64
CA GLU A 56 8.64 5.16 4.55
C GLU A 56 9.43 5.18 5.87
N LEU A 57 9.63 4.01 6.49
CA LEU A 57 10.41 3.89 7.73
C LEU A 57 11.89 4.30 7.55
N TRP A 58 12.45 4.09 6.37
CA TRP A 58 13.81 4.50 6.07
C TRP A 58 13.95 6.03 5.95
N PHE A 59 12.99 6.68 5.30
CA PHE A 59 13.01 8.12 5.09
C PHE A 59 12.54 8.92 6.31
N ASP A 60 11.75 8.29 7.19
CA ASP A 60 11.24 8.92 8.41
C ASP A 60 11.46 8.04 9.64
N SER A 61 12.60 8.23 10.29
CA SER A 61 12.95 7.52 11.52
C SER A 61 12.09 7.91 12.74
N THR A 62 11.25 8.93 12.62
CA THR A 62 10.33 9.38 13.69
C THR A 62 8.96 8.73 13.59
N LEU A 63 8.67 8.05 12.49
CA LEU A 63 7.41 7.38 12.25
C LEU A 63 7.22 6.19 13.20
N THR A 64 6.23 6.27 14.08
CA THR A 64 5.97 5.23 15.08
C THR A 64 4.77 4.36 14.72
N ASP A 65 3.62 4.98 14.44
CA ASP A 65 2.38 4.26 14.17
C ASP A 65 1.72 4.90 12.95
N ALA A 66 1.46 4.09 11.93
CA ALA A 66 0.83 4.55 10.70
C ALA A 66 0.03 3.46 10.00
N VAL A 67 -0.98 3.89 9.28
CA VAL A 67 -1.64 3.10 8.23
C VAL A 67 -1.15 3.62 6.88
N CYS A 68 -0.53 2.76 6.10
CA CYS A 68 -0.17 3.05 4.71
C CYS A 68 -1.29 2.54 3.80
N VAL A 69 -1.76 3.41 2.92
CA VAL A 69 -2.79 3.11 1.92
C VAL A 69 -2.20 3.37 0.54
N TYR A 70 -1.97 2.32 -0.21
CA TYR A 70 -1.39 2.40 -1.55
C TYR A 70 -2.51 2.31 -2.58
N LEU A 71 -2.77 3.45 -3.24
CA LEU A 71 -3.81 3.61 -4.25
C LEU A 71 -3.26 3.25 -5.64
N GLU A 72 -2.86 1.99 -5.74
CA GLU A 72 -2.46 1.34 -6.99
C GLU A 72 -3.70 0.86 -7.75
N ARG A 73 -3.54 0.40 -9.00
CA ARG A 73 -4.63 -0.24 -9.76
C ARG A 73 -5.27 -1.37 -8.97
N ARG A 74 -4.49 -2.06 -8.17
CA ARG A 74 -4.94 -2.93 -7.10
C ARG A 74 -4.48 -2.31 -5.80
N PRO A 75 -5.39 -1.65 -5.08
CA PRO A 75 -5.05 -1.06 -3.80
C PRO A 75 -4.42 -2.07 -2.86
N GLY A 76 -3.55 -1.59 -2.02
CA GLY A 76 -2.94 -2.36 -0.99
C GLY A 76 -2.70 -1.53 0.24
N GLY A 77 -2.11 -2.11 1.26
CA GLY A 77 -1.75 -1.38 2.44
C GLY A 77 -0.72 -2.08 3.30
N ALA A 78 -0.24 -1.33 4.26
CA ALA A 78 0.66 -1.84 5.28
C ALA A 78 0.39 -1.13 6.61
N VAL A 79 0.81 -1.75 7.68
CA VAL A 79 0.68 -1.22 9.03
C VAL A 79 2.07 -1.06 9.63
N ILE A 80 2.33 0.12 10.17
CA ILE A 80 3.53 0.42 10.96
C ILE A 80 3.08 0.56 12.41
N ALA A 81 3.72 -0.15 13.32
CA ALA A 81 3.43 -0.12 14.74
C ALA A 81 4.72 -0.12 15.56
N GLY A 82 4.89 0.86 16.45
CA GLY A 82 6.09 1.00 17.27
C GLY A 82 7.36 1.21 16.44
N GLY A 83 7.30 1.92 15.33
CA GLY A 83 8.43 2.19 14.44
C GLY A 83 8.87 0.99 13.59
N LYS A 84 8.01 -0.02 13.44
CA LYS A 84 8.31 -1.23 12.68
C LYS A 84 7.15 -1.64 11.81
N LEU A 85 7.47 -2.25 10.68
CA LEU A 85 6.47 -2.90 9.85
C LEU A 85 5.80 -4.04 10.65
N TYR A 86 4.46 -4.03 10.70
CA TYR A 86 3.68 -5.08 11.36
C TYR A 86 3.31 -6.16 10.35
N GLN A 87 4.02 -7.28 10.36
CA GLN A 87 3.80 -8.37 9.41
C GLN A 87 2.91 -9.49 9.93
N GLY A 88 2.78 -9.66 11.26
CA GLY A 88 2.01 -10.76 11.87
C GLY A 88 2.45 -12.17 11.43
N PRO A 89 1.79 -13.22 11.95
CA PRO A 89 2.26 -14.59 11.74
C PRO A 89 1.99 -15.13 10.33
N ASN A 90 1.07 -14.55 9.58
CA ASN A 90 0.61 -15.08 8.28
C ASN A 90 0.95 -14.18 7.10
N GLN A 91 1.72 -13.12 7.30
CA GLN A 91 2.06 -12.13 6.27
C GLN A 91 0.85 -11.58 5.47
N CYS A 92 -0.33 -11.61 6.08
CA CYS A 92 -1.58 -11.11 5.51
C CYS A 92 -2.01 -9.79 6.14
N ASN A 93 -1.14 -9.18 6.98
CA ASN A 93 -1.47 -7.92 7.62
C ASN A 93 -1.30 -6.79 6.64
N GLY A 94 -2.21 -5.83 6.73
CA GLY A 94 -2.23 -4.73 5.78
C GLY A 94 -3.01 -5.01 4.51
N ALA A 95 -3.59 -6.20 4.35
CA ALA A 95 -4.52 -6.51 3.24
C ALA A 95 -5.84 -5.75 3.40
N ILE A 96 -5.74 -4.41 3.54
CA ILE A 96 -6.88 -3.51 3.77
C ILE A 96 -7.81 -3.44 2.56
N GLU A 97 -7.31 -3.78 1.38
CA GLU A 97 -8.06 -3.78 0.12
C GLU A 97 -9.25 -4.74 0.14
N HIS A 98 -9.21 -5.75 0.99
CA HIS A 98 -10.32 -6.70 1.17
C HIS A 98 -11.25 -6.36 2.33
N MET A 99 -11.01 -5.24 3.01
CA MET A 99 -11.91 -4.71 4.01
C MET A 99 -13.24 -4.31 3.36
N THR A 100 -14.36 -4.76 3.93
CA THR A 100 -15.68 -4.43 3.41
C THR A 100 -16.02 -2.97 3.65
N LEU A 101 -16.16 -2.19 2.58
CA LEU A 101 -16.68 -0.82 2.63
C LEU A 101 -18.19 -0.77 2.42
N VAL A 102 -18.69 -1.54 1.47
CA VAL A 102 -20.12 -1.53 1.09
C VAL A 102 -20.66 -2.95 1.19
N PRO A 103 -21.30 -3.33 2.30
CA PRO A 103 -21.84 -4.67 2.49
C PRO A 103 -22.77 -5.09 1.32
N GLY A 104 -22.49 -6.23 0.69
CA GLY A 104 -23.25 -6.74 -0.45
C GLY A 104 -23.03 -5.98 -1.77
N GLY A 105 -22.06 -5.05 -1.81
CA GLY A 105 -21.76 -4.21 -2.98
C GLY A 105 -21.10 -4.94 -4.15
N ARG A 106 -20.18 -4.27 -4.83
CA ARG A 106 -19.49 -4.78 -6.05
C ARG A 106 -18.74 -6.08 -5.77
N GLU A 107 -18.68 -6.97 -6.75
CA GLU A 107 -17.90 -8.21 -6.65
C GLU A 107 -16.41 -7.91 -6.67
N CYS A 108 -15.66 -8.53 -5.77
CA CYS A 108 -14.21 -8.45 -5.69
C CYS A 108 -13.60 -9.76 -6.22
N TYR A 109 -12.41 -9.65 -6.82
CA TYR A 109 -11.66 -10.80 -7.32
C TYR A 109 -11.31 -11.83 -6.22
N CYS A 110 -11.34 -11.45 -4.94
CA CYS A 110 -11.16 -12.36 -3.81
C CYS A 110 -12.38 -13.25 -3.54
N GLY A 111 -13.47 -13.09 -4.30
CA GLY A 111 -14.71 -13.84 -4.14
C GLY A 111 -15.70 -13.22 -3.13
N GLN A 112 -15.32 -12.15 -2.45
CA GLN A 112 -16.21 -11.40 -1.55
C GLN A 112 -16.91 -10.26 -2.28
N ARG A 113 -17.81 -9.56 -1.60
CA ARG A 113 -18.50 -8.40 -2.15
C ARG A 113 -18.30 -7.17 -1.26
N GLY A 114 -18.12 -6.02 -1.91
CA GLY A 114 -18.04 -4.73 -1.24
C GLY A 114 -16.68 -4.38 -0.67
N CYS A 115 -15.62 -5.05 -1.11
CA CYS A 115 -14.25 -4.77 -0.70
C CYS A 115 -13.78 -3.37 -1.11
N MET A 116 -12.87 -2.79 -0.33
CA MET A 116 -12.21 -1.52 -0.62
C MET A 116 -11.65 -1.48 -2.06
N ASP A 117 -10.99 -2.55 -2.51
CA ASP A 117 -10.43 -2.67 -3.86
C ASP A 117 -11.41 -2.21 -4.95
N THR A 118 -12.68 -2.62 -4.85
CA THR A 118 -13.68 -2.34 -5.88
C THR A 118 -14.22 -0.91 -5.88
N TYR A 119 -13.86 -0.09 -4.91
CA TYR A 119 -14.29 1.31 -4.77
C TYR A 119 -13.13 2.28 -4.76
N CYS A 120 -11.98 1.89 -4.20
CA CYS A 120 -10.82 2.76 -4.03
C CYS A 120 -9.73 2.55 -5.08
N SER A 121 -9.85 1.54 -5.95
CA SER A 121 -8.97 1.42 -7.11
C SER A 121 -9.09 2.66 -7.99
N PRO A 122 -7.97 3.30 -8.41
CA PRO A 122 -8.03 4.39 -9.37
C PRO A 122 -8.59 3.97 -10.74
N GLU A 123 -8.66 2.66 -11.04
CA GLU A 123 -9.36 2.16 -12.24
C GLU A 123 -10.87 2.43 -12.22
N THR A 124 -11.43 2.80 -11.07
CA THR A 124 -12.84 3.19 -10.96
C THR A 124 -13.11 4.65 -11.33
N LEU A 125 -12.06 5.45 -11.48
CA LEU A 125 -12.15 6.87 -11.82
C LEU A 125 -12.41 7.11 -13.32
N PRO A 126 -11.68 6.48 -14.27
CA PRO A 126 -11.92 6.66 -15.69
C PRO A 126 -13.28 6.09 -16.13
N GLU A 127 -13.87 6.71 -17.15
CA GLU A 127 -14.97 6.15 -17.93
C GLU A 127 -14.45 5.43 -19.18
N ASP A 128 -15.36 4.87 -19.98
CA ASP A 128 -15.00 4.12 -21.20
C ASP A 128 -14.01 4.91 -22.08
N TYR A 129 -12.93 4.24 -22.48
CA TYR A 129 -11.85 4.78 -23.32
C TYR A 129 -10.95 5.84 -22.67
N GLU A 130 -11.12 6.14 -21.40
CA GLU A 130 -10.25 7.04 -20.65
C GLU A 130 -9.17 6.24 -19.90
N SER A 131 -7.98 6.80 -19.76
CA SER A 131 -6.92 6.25 -18.90
C SER A 131 -6.87 6.96 -17.55
N ILE A 132 -6.26 6.35 -16.52
CA ILE A 132 -6.06 7.00 -15.23
C ILE A 132 -5.37 8.36 -15.39
N PRO A 133 -4.21 8.49 -16.08
CA PRO A 133 -3.62 9.80 -16.34
C PRO A 133 -4.52 10.75 -17.13
N GLY A 134 -5.33 10.22 -18.05
CA GLY A 134 -6.30 11.01 -18.82
C GLY A 134 -7.36 11.63 -17.91
N PHE A 135 -7.92 10.85 -16.99
CA PHE A 135 -8.87 11.32 -15.99
C PHE A 135 -8.30 12.50 -15.18
N PHE A 136 -7.10 12.34 -14.63
CA PHE A 136 -6.47 13.39 -13.82
C PHE A 136 -6.14 14.64 -14.67
N SER A 137 -5.71 14.46 -15.90
CA SER A 137 -5.45 15.59 -16.81
C SER A 137 -6.71 16.41 -17.12
N VAL A 138 -7.88 15.78 -17.24
CA VAL A 138 -9.16 16.47 -17.43
C VAL A 138 -9.64 17.09 -16.11
N LEU A 139 -9.41 16.41 -14.99
CA LEU A 139 -9.72 16.94 -13.65
C LEU A 139 -8.97 18.25 -13.37
N GLU A 140 -7.67 18.33 -13.71
CA GLU A 140 -6.84 19.53 -13.56
C GLU A 140 -7.38 20.71 -14.40
N GLN A 141 -8.09 20.45 -15.50
CA GLN A 141 -8.74 21.48 -16.30
C GLN A 141 -10.02 22.01 -15.68
N GLY A 142 -10.43 21.46 -14.52
CA GLY A 142 -11.61 21.92 -13.77
C GLY A 142 -12.93 21.36 -14.32
N GLU A 143 -12.88 20.24 -15.04
CA GLU A 143 -14.10 19.63 -15.56
C GLU A 143 -14.97 19.11 -14.42
N ARG A 144 -16.24 19.52 -14.39
CA ARG A 144 -17.12 19.33 -13.24
C ARG A 144 -17.46 17.85 -12.99
N HIS A 145 -17.72 17.08 -14.02
CA HIS A 145 -18.10 15.68 -13.88
C HIS A 145 -16.93 14.83 -13.34
N HIS A 146 -15.69 15.15 -13.74
CA HIS A 146 -14.49 14.52 -13.19
C HIS A 146 -14.31 14.88 -11.72
N ARG A 147 -14.60 16.13 -11.33
CA ARG A 147 -14.54 16.52 -9.91
C ARG A 147 -15.60 15.79 -9.08
N GLU A 148 -16.83 15.66 -9.57
CA GLU A 148 -17.89 14.91 -8.88
C GLU A 148 -17.49 13.43 -8.66
N ARG A 149 -16.85 12.79 -9.64
CA ARG A 149 -16.34 11.41 -9.54
C ARG A 149 -15.17 11.31 -8.58
N MET A 150 -14.25 12.27 -8.64
CA MET A 150 -13.13 12.35 -7.70
C MET A 150 -13.62 12.52 -6.26
N ASP A 151 -14.63 13.36 -6.03
CA ASP A 151 -15.22 13.56 -4.70
C ASP A 151 -15.86 12.28 -4.15
N GLU A 152 -16.59 11.54 -4.98
CA GLU A 152 -17.16 10.24 -4.59
C GLU A 152 -16.06 9.23 -4.26
N TRP A 153 -15.01 9.19 -5.08
CA TRP A 153 -13.87 8.30 -4.87
C TRP A 153 -13.11 8.62 -3.57
N LEU A 154 -12.85 9.91 -3.30
CA LEU A 154 -12.23 10.37 -2.05
C LEU A 154 -13.08 10.01 -0.83
N ASP A 155 -14.41 9.98 -0.96
CA ASP A 155 -15.32 9.55 0.10
C ASP A 155 -15.13 8.06 0.45
N TYR A 156 -14.94 7.19 -0.55
CA TYR A 156 -14.62 5.78 -0.30
C TYR A 156 -13.22 5.62 0.30
N VAL A 157 -12.23 6.34 -0.20
CA VAL A 157 -10.87 6.31 0.35
C VAL A 157 -10.86 6.80 1.82
N ALA A 158 -11.58 7.89 2.12
CA ALA A 158 -11.72 8.39 3.48
C ALA A 158 -12.36 7.36 4.41
N GLN A 159 -13.41 6.67 3.96
CA GLN A 159 -14.06 5.62 4.74
C GLN A 159 -13.11 4.43 5.00
N ALA A 160 -12.32 4.03 4.01
CA ALA A 160 -11.31 2.99 4.17
C ALA A 160 -10.28 3.37 5.22
N ILE A 161 -9.78 4.60 5.16
CA ILE A 161 -8.82 5.15 6.15
C ILE A 161 -9.43 5.15 7.55
N VAL A 162 -10.68 5.60 7.73
CA VAL A 162 -11.37 5.59 9.04
C VAL A 162 -11.47 4.18 9.59
N ASN A 163 -11.85 3.21 8.77
CA ASN A 163 -11.95 1.82 9.18
C ASN A 163 -10.60 1.25 9.62
N ALA A 164 -9.54 1.50 8.86
CA ALA A 164 -8.19 1.03 9.18
C ALA A 164 -7.65 1.72 10.46
N ARG A 165 -7.86 3.03 10.62
CA ARG A 165 -7.47 3.78 11.81
C ARG A 165 -8.25 3.41 13.07
N SER A 166 -9.41 2.79 12.93
CA SER A 166 -10.16 2.24 14.08
C SER A 166 -9.44 1.05 14.74
N ILE A 167 -8.48 0.45 14.05
CA ILE A 167 -7.66 -0.66 14.57
C ILE A 167 -6.30 -0.13 15.05
N ILE A 168 -5.65 0.72 14.25
CA ILE A 168 -4.37 1.36 14.56
C ILE A 168 -4.54 2.87 14.42
N ALA A 169 -4.62 3.55 15.56
CA ALA A 169 -4.65 5.00 15.62
C ALA A 169 -3.23 5.54 15.39
N GLY A 170 -2.97 6.07 14.21
CA GLY A 170 -1.66 6.61 13.83
C GLY A 170 -1.78 7.57 12.67
N ASP A 171 -0.64 7.96 12.13
CA ASP A 171 -0.55 8.75 10.91
C ASP A 171 -1.08 7.97 9.71
N VAL A 172 -1.34 8.66 8.62
CA VAL A 172 -1.80 8.07 7.36
C VAL A 172 -0.85 8.45 6.25
N ILE A 173 -0.36 7.44 5.54
CA ILE A 173 0.50 7.62 4.37
C ILE A 173 -0.26 7.13 3.15
N VAL A 174 -0.43 8.01 2.17
CA VAL A 174 -1.11 7.69 0.92
C VAL A 174 -0.07 7.60 -0.19
N GLY A 175 0.05 6.44 -0.80
CA GLY A 175 0.98 6.16 -1.89
C GLY A 175 0.29 5.53 -3.10
N GLY A 176 1.10 5.03 -4.03
CA GLY A 176 0.63 4.37 -5.24
C GLY A 176 0.37 5.30 -6.43
N GLU A 177 -0.07 4.72 -7.56
CA GLU A 177 -0.25 5.41 -8.84
C GLU A 177 -1.14 6.66 -8.71
N ALA A 178 -2.29 6.54 -8.04
CA ALA A 178 -3.19 7.68 -7.88
C ALA A 178 -2.59 8.81 -7.02
N ALA A 179 -1.81 8.48 -6.00
CA ALA A 179 -1.21 9.49 -5.12
C ALA A 179 -0.24 10.43 -5.85
N GLN A 180 0.33 10.01 -6.98
CA GLN A 180 1.18 10.86 -7.82
C GLN A 180 0.41 12.02 -8.42
N HIS A 181 -0.88 11.83 -8.70
CA HIS A 181 -1.76 12.81 -9.32
C HIS A 181 -2.54 13.67 -8.31
N LEU A 182 -2.57 13.29 -7.02
CA LEU A 182 -3.24 14.08 -6.00
C LEU A 182 -2.46 15.36 -5.71
N GLU A 183 -3.14 16.49 -5.69
CA GLU A 183 -2.58 17.76 -5.24
C GLU A 183 -2.64 17.89 -3.70
N ASP A 184 -1.93 18.85 -3.14
CA ASP A 184 -1.97 19.12 -1.70
C ASP A 184 -3.40 19.44 -1.22
N SER A 185 -4.20 20.13 -2.05
CA SER A 185 -5.61 20.40 -1.80
C SER A 185 -6.46 19.13 -1.70
N ASP A 186 -6.18 18.10 -2.49
CA ASP A 186 -6.88 16.80 -2.43
C ASP A 186 -6.50 16.04 -1.15
N ILE A 187 -5.24 16.16 -0.71
CA ILE A 187 -4.77 15.58 0.55
C ILE A 187 -5.41 16.27 1.76
N GLU A 188 -5.53 17.59 1.73
CA GLU A 188 -6.23 18.34 2.78
C GLU A 188 -7.72 18.00 2.82
N ASP A 189 -8.39 17.91 1.67
CA ASP A 189 -9.79 17.48 1.57
C ASP A 189 -9.98 16.04 2.06
N LEU A 190 -9.13 15.12 1.65
CA LEU A 190 -9.14 13.74 2.14
C LEU A 190 -9.00 13.71 3.67
N LYS A 191 -8.07 14.48 4.24
CA LYS A 191 -7.90 14.58 5.69
C LYS A 191 -9.17 15.11 6.37
N ALA A 192 -9.78 16.15 5.81
CA ALA A 192 -11.03 16.71 6.33
C ALA A 192 -12.18 15.69 6.29
N ARG A 193 -12.29 14.91 5.21
CA ARG A 193 -13.28 13.84 5.07
C ARG A 193 -13.06 12.72 6.10
N VAL A 194 -11.81 12.34 6.38
CA VAL A 194 -11.46 11.36 7.43
C VAL A 194 -11.87 11.88 8.80
N ILE A 195 -11.54 13.12 9.14
CA ILE A 195 -11.91 13.75 10.42
C ILE A 195 -13.43 13.79 10.59
N ALA A 196 -14.17 14.21 9.56
CA ALA A 196 -15.62 14.30 9.59
C ALA A 196 -16.33 12.95 9.81
N ARG A 197 -15.71 11.84 9.41
CA ARG A 197 -16.21 10.48 9.55
C ARG A 197 -15.73 9.77 10.81
N SER A 198 -14.70 10.32 11.45
CA SER A 198 -14.10 9.71 12.65
C SER A 198 -14.98 9.91 13.87
N PRO A 199 -15.36 8.85 14.62
CA PRO A 199 -16.24 8.98 15.79
C PRO A 199 -15.57 9.62 17.01
N PHE A 200 -14.23 9.74 17.03
CA PHE A 200 -13.47 10.12 18.23
C PHE A 200 -12.56 11.34 18.03
N GLY A 201 -12.89 12.30 17.18
CA GLY A 201 -12.12 13.52 17.02
C GLY A 201 -10.61 13.26 16.87
N THR A 202 -10.16 13.00 15.65
CA THR A 202 -8.78 12.54 15.38
C THR A 202 -7.95 13.68 14.80
N ASP A 203 -7.98 14.80 15.48
CA ASP A 203 -7.34 16.05 15.08
C ASP A 203 -5.81 16.02 15.18
N HIS A 204 -5.23 14.94 15.68
CA HIS A 204 -3.81 14.81 15.98
C HIS A 204 -3.10 13.73 15.15
N PHE A 205 -3.47 13.54 13.90
CA PHE A 205 -2.74 12.67 12.98
C PHE A 205 -2.26 13.45 11.75
N ASN A 206 -1.15 13.01 11.17
CA ASN A 206 -0.72 13.49 9.88
C ASN A 206 -1.31 12.62 8.78
N LEU A 207 -1.79 13.26 7.71
CA LEU A 207 -2.09 12.58 6.46
C LEU A 207 -1.21 13.23 5.39
N ARG A 208 -0.39 12.42 4.75
CA ARG A 208 0.55 12.88 3.74
C ARG A 208 0.71 11.88 2.61
N LYS A 209 1.24 12.34 1.51
CA LYS A 209 1.72 11.45 0.45
C LYS A 209 2.99 10.71 0.90
N SER A 210 3.24 9.57 0.27
CA SER A 210 4.50 8.83 0.43
C SER A 210 5.69 9.66 -0.03
N TYR A 211 6.87 9.43 0.56
CA TYR A 211 8.10 10.12 0.17
C TYR A 211 8.59 9.74 -1.23
N CYS A 212 8.32 8.52 -1.65
CA CYS A 212 8.70 8.00 -2.96
C CYS A 212 7.44 7.55 -3.69
N ALA A 213 6.84 8.42 -4.49
CA ALA A 213 5.64 8.07 -5.24
C ALA A 213 5.93 7.07 -6.39
N GLU A 214 7.11 7.18 -7.01
CA GLU A 214 7.57 6.26 -8.05
C GLU A 214 8.50 5.20 -7.44
N ASP A 215 8.41 3.96 -7.89
CA ASP A 215 9.29 2.84 -7.53
C ASP A 215 9.41 2.57 -6.01
N GLN A 216 8.46 3.03 -5.20
CA GLN A 216 8.50 2.93 -3.74
C GLN A 216 8.71 1.50 -3.25
N ASN A 217 8.03 0.53 -3.84
CA ASN A 217 8.16 -0.88 -3.53
C ASN A 217 9.54 -1.44 -3.92
N ILE A 218 10.12 -0.98 -5.04
CA ILE A 218 11.47 -1.38 -5.48
C ILE A 218 12.52 -0.82 -4.51
N ILE A 219 12.39 0.45 -4.12
CA ILE A 219 13.27 1.10 -3.15
C ILE A 219 13.21 0.37 -1.81
N GLY A 220 12.02 0.14 -1.28
CA GLY A 220 11.84 -0.54 0.00
C GLY A 220 12.34 -1.99 -0.02
N ALA A 221 12.11 -2.71 -1.11
CA ALA A 221 12.65 -4.05 -1.29
C ALA A 221 14.19 -4.05 -1.34
N ALA A 222 14.82 -3.06 -1.97
CA ALA A 222 16.28 -2.90 -1.96
C ALA A 222 16.81 -2.57 -0.55
N LEU A 223 16.11 -1.73 0.20
CA LEU A 223 16.45 -1.37 1.57
C LEU A 223 16.40 -2.57 2.52
N ARG A 224 15.50 -3.53 2.29
CA ARG A 224 15.46 -4.77 3.07
C ARG A 224 16.75 -5.58 2.98
N PHE A 225 17.37 -5.64 1.81
CA PHE A 225 18.68 -6.25 1.66
C PHE A 225 19.77 -5.44 2.36
N ALA A 226 19.71 -4.12 2.27
CA ALA A 226 20.69 -3.25 2.94
C ALA A 226 20.61 -3.39 4.46
N GLU A 227 19.43 -3.43 5.05
CA GLU A 227 19.23 -3.66 6.49
C GLU A 227 19.82 -5.01 6.93
N ASN A 228 19.47 -6.10 6.27
CA ASN A 228 20.00 -7.42 6.59
C ASN A 228 21.53 -7.45 6.52
N TYR A 229 22.12 -6.80 5.51
CA TYR A 229 23.58 -6.71 5.36
C TYR A 229 24.23 -5.89 6.47
N LEU A 230 23.63 -4.78 6.87
CA LEU A 230 24.10 -3.93 7.96
C LEU A 230 24.00 -4.66 9.31
N ASP A 231 22.90 -5.37 9.55
CA ASP A 231 22.69 -6.17 10.76
C ASP A 231 23.74 -7.29 10.88
N ASP A 232 24.07 -7.95 9.78
CA ASP A 232 25.11 -8.98 9.74
C ASP A 232 26.49 -8.41 10.10
N ILE A 233 26.84 -7.23 9.57
CA ILE A 233 28.10 -6.55 9.87
C ILE A 233 28.13 -6.04 11.31
N CYS A 234 27.08 -5.34 11.74
CA CYS A 234 26.99 -4.78 13.09
C CYS A 234 26.85 -5.89 14.13
N GLY A 235 26.08 -6.93 13.86
CA GLY A 235 25.94 -8.10 14.72
C GLY A 235 27.23 -8.92 14.84
N ALA A 236 28.07 -8.96 13.83
CA ALA A 236 29.39 -9.56 13.87
C ALA A 236 30.37 -8.72 14.71
N ALA A 237 30.28 -7.38 14.64
CA ALA A 237 31.12 -6.46 15.41
C ALA A 237 30.83 -6.46 16.93
N VAL A 238 29.60 -6.83 17.32
CA VAL A 238 29.21 -6.88 18.77
C VAL A 238 29.50 -8.25 19.38
N ARG A 239 29.78 -9.30 18.59
CA ARG A 239 30.07 -10.65 19.05
C ARG A 239 31.57 -10.99 19.05
N GLY A 240 32.42 -10.07 18.63
CA GLY A 240 33.91 -10.16 18.70
C GLY A 240 34.45 -9.28 19.79
#